data_9155217d8e24162be37d55b2bb30b38b
#
_entry.id   9155217d8e24162be37d55b2bb30b38b
#
_cell.length_a   1.000
_cell.length_b   1.000
_cell.length_c   1.000
_cell.angle_alpha   90.00
_cell.angle_beta   90.00
_cell.angle_gamma   90.00
#
_symmetry.space_group_name_H-M   'P 1'
#
loop_
_entity.id
_entity.type
_entity.pdbx_description
1 polymer ?
#
loop_
_entity_poly.entity_id
_entity_poly.type
_entity_poly.pdbx_seq_one_letter_code
_entity_poly.pdbx_strand_id
1 'polypeptide(L)'
;MKYIDEFRDPVKARILRTEINQLVERIETARRRPLQIMEVCGGHTHAIFRYGLKQMLPPAVEFVHGPGCPVCVLPMGRVDDCIALAEQPGVIFTTFGDAMRVPGSQKTLLQAKANGADVRMVYSPLDALKLARENPQREVIFFGLGFETTMPSTAMTVLAARREGVRNFSLFCNHITIIPTIKAILDSPDLHLDGFLGPGHVSLVIGTRPYEFIAGNYHKPIVIAGFEPLDLLQALWMVLKQLAEGRSAVENQYARVVPPEGNSAALAAIHEVFELREFFEWRGLGSIDHSGVRIREAFAGFDAEKRFRVPNLKIADPKSCQCGEVLKGVIKPHECKIFGAACTPETPLGALMVSSEGACAAYYNFGRIDISGLRGNAGGTDRRAAV
;
A
#
# COMPACT_ATOMS: atom_id res chain seq x y z
N MET A 1 -17.72 20.25 -4.84
CA MET A 1 -16.30 20.74 -4.79
C MET A 1 -15.64 20.33 -6.08
N LYS A 2 -15.03 21.24 -6.81
CA LYS A 2 -14.37 20.95 -8.10
C LYS A 2 -13.34 19.81 -7.94
N TYR A 3 -13.30 18.88 -8.88
CA TYR A 3 -12.46 17.67 -8.89
C TYR A 3 -12.81 16.60 -7.84
N ILE A 4 -13.93 16.72 -7.12
CA ILE A 4 -14.43 15.72 -6.18
C ILE A 4 -15.84 15.28 -6.57
N ASP A 5 -16.81 16.21 -6.59
CA ASP A 5 -18.23 15.87 -6.78
C ASP A 5 -18.49 15.27 -8.17
N GLU A 6 -17.77 15.76 -9.20
CA GLU A 6 -17.86 15.24 -10.57
C GLU A 6 -17.36 13.78 -10.72
N PHE A 7 -16.53 13.30 -9.78
CA PHE A 7 -16.06 11.91 -9.72
C PHE A 7 -16.86 11.03 -8.77
N ARG A 8 -17.92 11.60 -8.14
CA ARG A 8 -18.86 10.90 -7.26
C ARG A 8 -20.30 10.92 -7.78
N ASP A 9 -20.50 11.27 -9.03
CA ASP A 9 -21.81 11.35 -9.68
C ASP A 9 -22.48 9.96 -9.76
N PRO A 10 -23.64 9.76 -9.09
CA PRO A 10 -24.32 8.47 -9.07
C PRO A 10 -24.96 8.10 -10.41
N VAL A 11 -25.23 9.08 -11.27
CA VAL A 11 -25.81 8.81 -12.61
C VAL A 11 -24.73 8.19 -13.49
N LYS A 12 -23.53 8.79 -13.52
CA LYS A 12 -22.38 8.26 -14.25
C LYS A 12 -21.96 6.88 -13.72
N ALA A 13 -22.01 6.68 -12.40
CA ALA A 13 -21.71 5.37 -11.79
C ALA A 13 -22.70 4.29 -12.28
N ARG A 14 -24.01 4.60 -12.41
CA ARG A 14 -25.00 3.67 -12.96
C ARG A 14 -24.74 3.35 -14.43
N ILE A 15 -24.35 4.33 -15.23
CA ILE A 15 -24.01 4.12 -16.65
C ILE A 15 -22.80 3.16 -16.74
N LEU A 16 -21.72 3.45 -16.05
CA LEU A 16 -20.53 2.59 -16.03
C LEU A 16 -20.84 1.18 -15.55
N ARG A 17 -21.68 1.04 -14.52
CA ARG A 17 -22.15 -0.28 -14.06
C ARG A 17 -22.87 -1.06 -15.16
N THR A 18 -23.75 -0.41 -15.93
CA THR A 18 -24.46 -1.07 -17.04
C THR A 18 -23.49 -1.54 -18.11
N GLU A 19 -22.53 -0.70 -18.50
CA GLU A 19 -21.51 -1.05 -19.49
C GLU A 19 -20.58 -2.18 -18.97
N ILE A 20 -20.20 -2.16 -17.69
CA ILE A 20 -19.44 -3.23 -17.04
C ILE A 20 -20.20 -4.56 -17.14
N ASN A 21 -21.50 -4.59 -16.81
CA ASN A 21 -22.30 -5.80 -16.92
C ASN A 21 -22.32 -6.36 -18.35
N GLN A 22 -22.51 -5.50 -19.36
CA GLN A 22 -22.48 -5.91 -20.78
C GLN A 22 -21.11 -6.49 -21.21
N LEU A 23 -20.01 -5.89 -20.73
CA LEU A 23 -18.66 -6.43 -21.01
C LEU A 23 -18.47 -7.79 -20.34
N VAL A 24 -18.90 -7.93 -19.09
CA VAL A 24 -18.78 -9.18 -18.35
C VAL A 24 -19.57 -10.31 -19.03
N GLU A 25 -20.80 -10.07 -19.45
CA GLU A 25 -21.61 -11.04 -20.22
C GLU A 25 -20.90 -11.51 -21.50
N ARG A 26 -20.22 -10.60 -22.22
CA ARG A 26 -19.42 -10.94 -23.40
C ARG A 26 -18.21 -11.80 -23.09
N ILE A 27 -17.57 -11.61 -21.92
CA ILE A 27 -16.37 -12.35 -21.51
C ILE A 27 -16.74 -13.70 -20.91
N GLU A 28 -17.86 -13.81 -20.18
CA GLU A 28 -18.28 -15.00 -19.43
C GLU A 28 -18.64 -16.20 -20.32
N THR A 29 -19.05 -15.99 -21.58
CA THR A 29 -19.47 -17.07 -22.49
C THR A 29 -18.44 -18.20 -22.64
N ALA A 30 -17.20 -18.03 -22.12
CA ALA A 30 -16.12 -19.01 -22.22
C ALA A 30 -15.49 -19.41 -20.86
N ARG A 31 -15.98 -18.93 -19.71
CA ARG A 31 -15.24 -19.06 -18.42
C ARG A 31 -16.02 -19.81 -17.34
N ARG A 32 -15.24 -20.57 -16.51
CA ARG A 32 -15.77 -21.32 -15.36
C ARG A 32 -15.48 -20.68 -13.99
N ARG A 33 -14.83 -19.50 -13.97
CA ARG A 33 -14.45 -18.78 -12.73
C ARG A 33 -14.67 -17.27 -12.88
N PRO A 34 -14.86 -16.53 -11.78
CA PRO A 34 -14.91 -15.07 -11.80
C PRO A 34 -13.63 -14.45 -12.41
N LEU A 35 -13.80 -13.27 -13.00
CA LEU A 35 -12.69 -12.40 -13.43
C LEU A 35 -12.01 -11.81 -12.21
N GLN A 36 -10.74 -12.13 -12.02
CA GLN A 36 -9.95 -11.63 -10.90
C GLN A 36 -9.12 -10.43 -11.31
N ILE A 37 -9.48 -9.27 -10.81
CA ILE A 37 -8.80 -8.00 -11.06
C ILE A 37 -8.07 -7.58 -9.79
N MET A 38 -6.73 -7.57 -9.85
CA MET A 38 -5.92 -7.17 -8.71
C MET A 38 -5.71 -5.66 -8.68
N GLU A 39 -5.98 -5.04 -7.56
CA GLU A 39 -5.49 -3.71 -7.26
C GLU A 39 -4.24 -3.80 -6.35
N VAL A 40 -3.27 -2.91 -6.58
CA VAL A 40 -1.98 -2.89 -5.88
C VAL A 40 -1.71 -1.54 -5.22
N CYS A 41 -2.75 -0.94 -4.66
CA CYS A 41 -2.68 0.33 -3.94
C CYS A 41 -3.65 0.34 -2.76
N GLY A 42 -3.16 0.50 -1.53
CA GLY A 42 -4.02 0.52 -0.34
C GLY A 42 -5.12 1.59 -0.39
N GLY A 43 -4.87 2.72 -1.05
CA GLY A 43 -5.89 3.74 -1.32
C GLY A 43 -7.04 3.23 -2.18
N HIS A 44 -6.78 2.34 -3.16
CA HIS A 44 -7.83 1.67 -3.94
C HIS A 44 -8.63 0.71 -3.07
N THR A 45 -7.95 -0.14 -2.27
CA THR A 45 -8.63 -1.02 -1.30
C THR A 45 -9.60 -0.23 -0.43
N HIS A 46 -9.10 0.83 0.20
CA HIS A 46 -9.93 1.69 1.04
C HIS A 46 -11.13 2.30 0.28
N ALA A 47 -10.91 2.84 -0.92
CA ALA A 47 -11.96 3.47 -1.72
C ALA A 47 -13.02 2.46 -2.21
N ILE A 48 -12.60 1.26 -2.67
CA ILE A 48 -13.49 0.18 -3.10
C ILE A 48 -14.49 -0.17 -1.98
N PHE A 49 -14.00 -0.31 -0.76
CA PHE A 49 -14.84 -0.65 0.38
C PHE A 49 -15.66 0.54 0.88
N ARG A 50 -15.04 1.70 1.05
CA ARG A 50 -15.71 2.92 1.55
C ARG A 50 -16.91 3.31 0.70
N TYR A 51 -16.79 3.19 -0.61
CA TYR A 51 -17.85 3.57 -1.56
C TYR A 51 -18.74 2.39 -1.97
N GLY A 52 -18.53 1.20 -1.42
CA GLY A 52 -19.34 0.03 -1.72
C GLY A 52 -19.28 -0.43 -3.17
N LEU A 53 -18.13 -0.21 -3.86
CA LEU A 53 -18.01 -0.51 -5.29
C LEU A 53 -18.18 -2.01 -5.57
N LYS A 54 -17.69 -2.87 -4.66
CA LYS A 54 -17.83 -4.32 -4.78
C LYS A 54 -19.31 -4.75 -4.90
N GLN A 55 -20.21 -4.12 -4.15
CA GLN A 55 -21.64 -4.43 -4.16
C GLN A 55 -22.36 -3.94 -5.41
N MET A 56 -21.74 -3.02 -6.15
CA MET A 56 -22.27 -2.51 -7.42
C MET A 56 -21.95 -3.42 -8.61
N LEU A 57 -20.96 -4.29 -8.48
CA LEU A 57 -20.44 -5.12 -9.57
C LEU A 57 -21.16 -6.47 -9.65
N PRO A 58 -21.19 -7.10 -10.85
CA PRO A 58 -21.70 -8.46 -10.99
C PRO A 58 -20.80 -9.45 -10.24
N PRO A 59 -21.36 -10.58 -9.72
CA PRO A 59 -20.58 -11.59 -9.01
C PRO A 59 -19.43 -12.21 -9.82
N ALA A 60 -19.49 -12.09 -11.12
CA ALA A 60 -18.47 -12.55 -12.06
C ALA A 60 -17.20 -11.69 -12.06
N VAL A 61 -17.19 -10.54 -11.38
CA VAL A 61 -16.00 -9.70 -11.19
C VAL A 61 -15.59 -9.69 -9.73
N GLU A 62 -14.36 -10.05 -9.48
CA GLU A 62 -13.79 -10.14 -8.15
C GLU A 62 -12.54 -9.26 -8.04
N PHE A 63 -12.51 -8.39 -7.01
CA PHE A 63 -11.28 -7.69 -6.66
C PHE A 63 -10.38 -8.57 -5.81
N VAL A 64 -9.11 -8.60 -6.20
CA VAL A 64 -8.01 -9.15 -5.41
C VAL A 64 -7.20 -7.99 -4.85
N HIS A 65 -7.05 -7.95 -3.54
CA HIS A 65 -6.34 -6.87 -2.84
C HIS A 65 -4.88 -7.26 -2.65
N GLY A 66 -4.03 -6.79 -3.56
CA GLY A 66 -2.61 -7.07 -3.59
C GLY A 66 -1.79 -6.24 -2.59
N PRO A 67 -0.46 -6.31 -2.64
CA PRO A 67 0.44 -5.71 -1.66
C PRO A 67 0.62 -4.19 -1.84
N GLY A 68 -0.47 -3.44 -1.77
CA GLY A 68 -0.50 -1.99 -2.00
C GLY A 68 -0.28 -1.12 -0.76
N CYS A 69 -0.23 -1.70 0.45
CA CYS A 69 -0.06 -1.00 1.72
C CYS A 69 1.33 -1.33 2.32
N PRO A 70 2.24 -0.35 2.47
CA PRO A 70 3.61 -0.63 2.94
C PRO A 70 3.66 -1.12 4.39
N VAL A 71 2.77 -0.63 5.24
CA VAL A 71 2.62 -1.07 6.64
C VAL A 71 2.22 -2.56 6.70
N CYS A 72 1.40 -2.97 5.75
CA CYS A 72 0.81 -4.31 5.70
C CYS A 72 1.82 -5.40 5.32
N VAL A 73 2.89 -5.01 4.64
CA VAL A 73 3.93 -5.93 4.15
C VAL A 73 5.26 -5.79 4.89
N LEU A 74 5.29 -4.96 5.95
CA LEU A 74 6.49 -4.75 6.76
C LEU A 74 6.86 -6.02 7.52
N PRO A 75 8.07 -6.58 7.34
CA PRO A 75 8.54 -7.77 8.06
C PRO A 75 8.55 -7.57 9.57
N MET A 76 8.20 -8.61 10.31
CA MET A 76 8.16 -8.57 11.78
C MET A 76 9.53 -8.26 12.37
N GLY A 77 10.61 -8.82 11.82
CA GLY A 77 11.98 -8.53 12.24
C GLY A 77 12.35 -7.05 12.10
N ARG A 78 11.84 -6.37 11.04
CA ARG A 78 12.08 -4.93 10.88
C ARG A 78 11.33 -4.08 11.90
N VAL A 79 10.18 -4.57 12.40
CA VAL A 79 9.48 -3.92 13.53
C VAL A 79 10.29 -4.09 14.81
N ASP A 80 10.86 -5.26 15.04
CA ASP A 80 11.71 -5.51 16.21
C ASP A 80 12.99 -4.66 16.15
N ASP A 81 13.57 -4.48 14.96
CA ASP A 81 14.68 -3.54 14.73
C ASP A 81 14.29 -2.10 15.09
N CYS A 82 13.09 -1.64 14.69
CA CYS A 82 12.55 -0.33 15.06
C CYS A 82 12.48 -0.16 16.58
N ILE A 83 11.99 -1.19 17.28
CA ILE A 83 11.87 -1.19 18.73
C ILE A 83 13.23 -1.13 19.39
N ALA A 84 14.17 -1.94 18.93
CA ALA A 84 15.55 -1.95 19.43
C ALA A 84 16.25 -0.60 19.24
N LEU A 85 16.00 0.09 18.13
CA LEU A 85 16.51 1.45 17.89
C LEU A 85 15.83 2.48 18.81
N ALA A 86 14.50 2.39 18.98
CA ALA A 86 13.72 3.30 19.79
C ALA A 86 14.05 3.24 21.29
N GLU A 87 14.49 2.08 21.77
CA GLU A 87 14.84 1.84 23.18
C GLU A 87 16.30 2.20 23.52
N GLN A 88 17.09 2.65 22.54
CA GLN A 88 18.46 3.11 22.81
C GLN A 88 18.45 4.42 23.60
N PRO A 89 19.32 4.55 24.61
CA PRO A 89 19.43 5.80 25.36
C PRO A 89 19.78 6.99 24.45
N GLY A 90 19.09 8.11 24.67
CA GLY A 90 19.34 9.35 23.92
C GLY A 90 18.73 9.40 22.51
N VAL A 91 18.04 8.38 22.07
CA VAL A 91 17.33 8.34 20.78
C VAL A 91 15.95 8.99 20.90
N ILE A 92 15.57 9.78 19.91
CA ILE A 92 14.22 10.15 19.56
C ILE A 92 13.87 9.37 18.29
N PHE A 93 12.97 8.41 18.40
CA PHE A 93 12.55 7.59 17.27
C PHE A 93 11.27 8.17 16.66
N THR A 94 11.26 8.46 15.37
CA THR A 94 10.14 9.12 14.69
C THR A 94 9.59 8.25 13.58
N THR A 95 8.28 8.22 13.43
CA THR A 95 7.60 7.43 12.39
C THR A 95 6.19 7.95 12.12
N PHE A 96 5.55 7.43 11.07
CA PHE A 96 4.14 7.65 10.79
C PHE A 96 3.25 6.85 11.77
N GLY A 97 2.03 7.36 12.02
CA GLY A 97 1.14 6.83 13.05
C GLY A 97 0.79 5.35 12.89
N ASP A 98 0.53 4.90 11.67
CA ASP A 98 0.17 3.51 11.35
C ASP A 98 1.28 2.54 11.75
N ALA A 99 2.54 2.89 11.47
CA ALA A 99 3.70 2.06 11.77
C ALA A 99 3.87 1.80 13.27
N MET A 100 3.39 2.69 14.14
CA MET A 100 3.46 2.50 15.59
C MET A 100 2.64 1.31 16.10
N ARG A 101 1.63 0.89 15.35
CA ARG A 101 0.69 -0.19 15.71
C ARG A 101 1.06 -1.55 15.12
N VAL A 102 2.04 -1.61 14.22
CA VAL A 102 2.45 -2.87 13.58
C VAL A 102 3.03 -3.81 14.65
N PRO A 103 2.52 -5.04 14.76
CA PRO A 103 3.03 -5.99 15.74
C PRO A 103 4.42 -6.50 15.33
N GLY A 104 5.38 -6.35 16.23
CA GLY A 104 6.64 -7.09 16.26
C GLY A 104 6.46 -8.48 16.89
N SER A 105 7.56 -9.16 17.15
CA SER A 105 7.52 -10.50 17.76
C SER A 105 7.05 -10.49 19.22
N GLN A 106 7.33 -9.42 19.95
CA GLN A 106 7.03 -9.27 21.40
C GLN A 106 6.08 -8.10 21.66
N LYS A 107 6.26 -6.99 20.98
CA LYS A 107 5.53 -5.73 21.22
C LYS A 107 5.47 -4.87 19.97
N THR A 108 4.74 -3.77 20.07
CA THR A 108 4.66 -2.71 19.05
C THR A 108 5.51 -1.50 19.46
N LEU A 109 5.78 -0.58 18.54
CA LEU A 109 6.39 0.72 18.88
C LEU A 109 5.51 1.53 19.85
N LEU A 110 4.18 1.38 19.79
CA LEU A 110 3.26 2.04 20.73
C LEU A 110 3.46 1.52 22.16
N GLN A 111 3.67 0.20 22.32
CA GLN A 111 3.99 -0.40 23.61
C GLN A 111 5.41 -0.03 24.09
N ALA A 112 6.39 0.05 23.19
CA ALA A 112 7.73 0.56 23.52
C ALA A 112 7.65 1.99 24.05
N LYS A 113 6.85 2.85 23.41
CA LYS A 113 6.56 4.21 23.91
C LYS A 113 5.94 4.20 25.30
N ALA A 114 4.95 3.37 25.55
CA ALA A 114 4.31 3.24 26.86
C ALA A 114 5.31 2.79 27.95
N ASN A 115 6.34 2.04 27.55
CA ASN A 115 7.42 1.56 28.42
C ASN A 115 8.58 2.57 28.58
N GLY A 116 8.44 3.79 28.04
CA GLY A 116 9.39 4.89 28.25
C GLY A 116 10.30 5.24 27.08
N ALA A 117 10.23 4.53 25.94
CA ALA A 117 10.96 4.91 24.73
C ALA A 117 10.39 6.24 24.15
N ASP A 118 11.27 7.13 23.70
CA ASP A 118 10.83 8.40 23.09
C ASP A 118 10.45 8.18 21.61
N VAL A 119 9.26 7.62 21.40
CA VAL A 119 8.69 7.42 20.07
C VAL A 119 7.70 8.54 19.75
N ARG A 120 7.94 9.25 18.66
CA ARG A 120 7.11 10.39 18.23
C ARG A 120 6.49 10.15 16.87
N MET A 121 5.19 10.40 16.77
CA MET A 121 4.48 10.43 15.51
C MET A 121 4.80 11.72 14.77
N VAL A 122 5.11 11.62 13.49
CA VAL A 122 5.35 12.73 12.56
C VAL A 122 4.51 12.58 11.30
N TYR A 123 4.23 13.71 10.64
CA TYR A 123 3.46 13.73 9.40
C TYR A 123 4.36 13.86 8.17
N SER A 124 5.63 14.18 8.37
CA SER A 124 6.62 14.35 7.32
C SER A 124 8.01 13.95 7.84
N PRO A 125 8.90 13.41 6.99
CA PRO A 125 10.31 13.24 7.37
C PRO A 125 11.01 14.57 7.71
N LEU A 126 10.51 15.70 7.20
CA LEU A 126 10.99 17.05 7.58
C LEU A 126 10.70 17.38 9.04
N ASP A 127 9.64 16.85 9.64
CA ASP A 127 9.36 17.03 11.07
C ASP A 127 10.45 16.33 11.92
N ALA A 128 10.92 15.16 11.48
CA ALA A 128 12.03 14.47 12.12
C ALA A 128 13.33 15.26 12.02
N LEU A 129 13.61 15.87 10.87
CA LEU A 129 14.77 16.75 10.69
C LEU A 129 14.65 18.00 11.57
N LYS A 130 13.46 18.58 11.71
CA LYS A 130 13.19 19.69 12.63
C LYS A 130 13.51 19.28 14.08
N LEU A 131 13.03 18.11 14.50
CA LEU A 131 13.34 17.57 15.83
C LEU A 131 14.85 17.40 16.05
N ALA A 132 15.60 16.97 15.03
CA ALA A 132 17.07 16.85 15.13
C ALA A 132 17.74 18.20 15.37
N ARG A 133 17.31 19.27 14.69
CA ARG A 133 17.81 20.64 14.90
C ARG A 133 17.51 21.16 16.32
N GLU A 134 16.31 20.86 16.83
CA GLU A 134 15.85 21.30 18.15
C GLU A 134 16.48 20.49 19.30
N ASN A 135 17.06 19.33 19.01
CA ASN A 135 17.65 18.43 20.00
C ASN A 135 19.09 18.01 19.62
N PRO A 136 20.06 18.95 19.52
CA PRO A 136 21.39 18.68 18.99
C PRO A 136 22.20 17.67 19.82
N GLN A 137 21.82 17.41 21.08
CA GLN A 137 22.48 16.46 21.96
C GLN A 137 21.86 15.06 21.94
N ARG A 138 20.86 14.84 21.08
CA ARG A 138 20.14 13.58 20.95
C ARG A 138 20.16 13.09 19.51
N GLU A 139 20.16 11.80 19.34
CA GLU A 139 20.02 11.18 18.02
C GLU A 139 18.53 11.11 17.62
N VAL A 140 18.22 11.57 16.42
CA VAL A 140 16.87 11.48 15.86
C VAL A 140 16.87 10.49 14.70
N ILE A 141 16.13 9.40 14.86
CA ILE A 141 16.00 8.37 13.84
C ILE A 141 14.60 8.48 13.22
N PHE A 142 14.54 8.66 11.91
CA PHE A 142 13.30 8.57 11.17
C PHE A 142 13.13 7.16 10.58
N PHE A 143 12.06 6.48 10.93
CA PHE A 143 11.66 5.23 10.29
C PHE A 143 10.98 5.54 8.96
N GLY A 144 11.74 5.44 7.88
CA GLY A 144 11.24 5.67 6.52
C GLY A 144 10.59 4.41 5.97
N LEU A 145 9.26 4.42 5.89
CA LEU A 145 8.44 3.33 5.39
C LEU A 145 7.53 3.85 4.27
N GLY A 146 7.42 3.11 3.20
CA GLY A 146 6.54 3.44 2.08
C GLY A 146 7.00 2.87 0.75
N PHE A 147 6.15 3.04 -0.25
CA PHE A 147 6.50 2.80 -1.64
C PHE A 147 7.20 4.03 -2.24
N GLU A 148 7.33 4.06 -3.56
CA GLU A 148 7.93 5.18 -4.29
C GLU A 148 7.23 6.53 -4.02
N THR A 149 6.00 6.52 -3.53
CA THR A 149 5.24 7.72 -3.15
C THR A 149 5.89 8.56 -2.06
N THR A 150 6.53 7.92 -1.07
CA THR A 150 7.13 8.60 0.09
C THR A 150 8.64 8.75 -0.03
N MET A 151 9.28 8.06 -0.97
CA MET A 151 10.72 8.15 -1.20
C MET A 151 11.19 9.57 -1.54
N PRO A 152 10.51 10.38 -2.38
CA PRO A 152 10.98 11.72 -2.72
C PRO A 152 11.12 12.63 -1.51
N SER A 153 10.11 12.68 -0.64
CA SER A 153 10.16 13.52 0.57
C SER A 153 11.26 13.07 1.53
N THR A 154 11.47 11.76 1.65
CA THR A 154 12.54 11.19 2.49
C THR A 154 13.91 11.51 1.90
N ALA A 155 14.11 11.36 0.58
CA ALA A 155 15.33 11.73 -0.11
C ALA A 155 15.66 13.22 0.07
N MET A 156 14.69 14.08 -0.18
CA MET A 156 14.84 15.54 0.00
C MET A 156 15.19 15.91 1.44
N THR A 157 14.69 15.16 2.43
CA THR A 157 15.04 15.37 3.84
C THR A 157 16.49 15.01 4.13
N VAL A 158 16.99 13.89 3.59
CA VAL A 158 18.41 13.51 3.70
C VAL A 158 19.31 14.56 3.02
N LEU A 159 18.94 15.03 1.83
CA LEU A 159 19.67 16.09 1.11
C LEU A 159 19.66 17.41 1.89
N ALA A 160 18.55 17.77 2.51
CA ALA A 160 18.46 18.95 3.38
C ALA A 160 19.34 18.80 4.62
N ALA A 161 19.32 17.66 5.30
CA ALA A 161 20.16 17.37 6.46
C ALA A 161 21.66 17.49 6.11
N ARG A 162 22.07 16.93 4.95
CA ARG A 162 23.44 17.05 4.44
C ARG A 162 23.84 18.51 4.16
N ARG A 163 22.99 19.25 3.45
CA ARG A 163 23.24 20.66 3.10
C ARG A 163 23.36 21.56 4.33
N GLU A 164 22.60 21.27 5.36
CA GLU A 164 22.54 22.05 6.61
C GLU A 164 23.54 21.56 7.65
N GLY A 165 24.28 20.49 7.39
CA GLY A 165 25.26 19.93 8.32
C GLY A 165 24.64 19.31 9.58
N VAL A 166 23.37 18.89 9.54
CA VAL A 166 22.69 18.21 10.65
C VAL A 166 23.20 16.77 10.74
N ARG A 167 23.97 16.44 11.78
CA ARG A 167 24.66 15.14 11.92
C ARG A 167 23.91 14.14 12.81
N ASN A 168 23.01 14.61 13.65
CA ASN A 168 22.21 13.79 14.58
C ASN A 168 20.87 13.34 14.01
N PHE A 169 20.67 13.45 12.71
CA PHE A 169 19.55 12.87 11.96
C PHE A 169 19.99 11.59 11.28
N SER A 170 19.17 10.55 11.35
CA SER A 170 19.36 9.28 10.64
C SER A 170 18.06 8.76 10.08
N LEU A 171 18.17 8.02 8.99
CA LEU A 171 17.06 7.31 8.35
C LEU A 171 17.24 5.80 8.56
N PHE A 172 16.25 5.14 9.18
CA PHE A 172 16.11 3.70 9.14
C PHE A 172 15.24 3.35 7.92
N CYS A 173 15.91 2.97 6.82
CA CYS A 173 15.28 2.86 5.51
C CYS A 173 14.57 1.52 5.31
N ASN A 174 13.24 1.57 5.19
CA ASN A 174 12.35 0.44 4.87
C ASN A 174 11.41 0.79 3.70
N HIS A 175 11.90 1.60 2.78
CA HIS A 175 11.18 1.86 1.53
C HIS A 175 11.28 0.67 0.58
N ILE A 176 10.16 0.37 -0.08
CA ILE A 176 9.97 -0.76 -0.98
C ILE A 176 9.47 -0.29 -2.34
N THR A 177 9.67 -1.11 -3.37
CA THR A 177 9.32 -0.80 -4.75
C THR A 177 8.26 -1.74 -5.29
N ILE A 178 7.31 -1.20 -6.06
CA ILE A 178 6.14 -1.94 -6.51
C ILE A 178 6.44 -2.89 -7.69
N ILE A 179 7.29 -2.48 -8.61
CA ILE A 179 7.50 -3.23 -9.87
C ILE A 179 8.04 -4.65 -9.65
N PRO A 180 9.12 -4.87 -8.87
CA PRO A 180 9.60 -6.23 -8.58
C PRO A 180 8.55 -7.08 -7.86
N THR A 181 7.71 -6.44 -7.03
CA THR A 181 6.67 -7.13 -6.28
C THR A 181 5.53 -7.62 -7.17
N ILE A 182 5.07 -6.78 -8.12
CA ILE A 182 4.09 -7.22 -9.13
C ILE A 182 4.67 -8.37 -9.96
N LYS A 183 5.95 -8.29 -10.34
CA LYS A 183 6.61 -9.36 -11.07
C LYS A 183 6.63 -10.66 -10.27
N ALA A 184 7.03 -10.63 -9.01
CA ALA A 184 7.04 -11.80 -8.14
C ALA A 184 5.65 -12.43 -7.95
N ILE A 185 4.61 -11.60 -7.92
CA ILE A 185 3.22 -12.07 -7.89
C ILE A 185 2.85 -12.75 -9.20
N LEU A 186 3.18 -12.16 -10.35
CA LEU A 186 2.88 -12.71 -11.67
C LEU A 186 3.63 -14.00 -11.95
N ASP A 187 4.83 -14.19 -11.39
CA ASP A 187 5.63 -15.40 -11.48
C ASP A 187 5.11 -16.53 -10.56
N SER A 188 4.15 -16.27 -9.67
CA SER A 188 3.59 -17.27 -8.77
C SER A 188 2.63 -18.22 -9.51
N PRO A 189 2.84 -19.55 -9.44
CA PRO A 189 2.01 -20.51 -10.17
C PRO A 189 0.56 -20.61 -9.65
N ASP A 190 0.31 -20.18 -8.43
CA ASP A 190 -1.00 -20.31 -7.77
C ASP A 190 -1.95 -19.15 -8.11
N LEU A 191 -1.51 -18.19 -8.91
CA LEU A 191 -2.24 -16.96 -9.16
C LEU A 191 -2.95 -16.94 -10.52
N HIS A 192 -4.25 -16.71 -10.48
CA HIS A 192 -5.10 -16.66 -11.67
C HIS A 192 -5.68 -15.25 -11.91
N LEU A 193 -4.82 -14.25 -12.03
CA LEU A 193 -5.23 -12.87 -12.29
C LEU A 193 -5.56 -12.66 -13.77
N ASP A 194 -6.61 -11.87 -14.03
CA ASP A 194 -7.03 -11.50 -15.37
C ASP A 194 -6.58 -10.10 -15.78
N GLY A 195 -6.41 -9.19 -14.84
CA GLY A 195 -5.95 -7.83 -15.08
C GLY A 195 -5.64 -7.06 -13.80
N PHE A 196 -5.20 -5.80 -13.96
CA PHE A 196 -4.75 -4.97 -12.85
C PHE A 196 -5.36 -3.58 -12.87
N LEU A 197 -5.67 -3.07 -11.67
CA LEU A 197 -5.77 -1.65 -11.40
C LEU A 197 -4.42 -1.17 -10.87
N GLY A 198 -3.70 -0.41 -11.67
CA GLY A 198 -2.37 0.09 -11.36
C GLY A 198 -2.41 1.25 -10.35
N PRO A 199 -1.36 1.38 -9.50
CA PRO A 199 -1.37 2.26 -8.34
C PRO A 199 -1.16 3.74 -8.73
N GLY A 200 -2.22 4.56 -8.68
CA GLY A 200 -2.17 5.96 -9.08
C GLY A 200 -1.11 6.78 -8.32
N HIS A 201 -0.98 6.59 -7.00
CA HIS A 201 0.00 7.34 -6.20
C HIS A 201 1.45 7.00 -6.57
N VAL A 202 1.79 5.72 -6.72
CA VAL A 202 3.13 5.30 -7.16
C VAL A 202 3.41 5.79 -8.57
N SER A 203 2.44 5.69 -9.46
CA SER A 203 2.58 6.10 -10.86
C SER A 203 2.76 7.62 -11.04
N LEU A 204 2.34 8.45 -10.08
CA LEU A 204 2.71 9.88 -10.04
C LEU A 204 4.23 10.07 -10.02
N VAL A 205 4.95 9.16 -9.36
CA VAL A 205 6.42 9.22 -9.23
C VAL A 205 7.10 8.51 -10.39
N ILE A 206 6.73 7.24 -10.66
CA ILE A 206 7.47 6.40 -11.63
C ILE A 206 6.90 6.41 -13.05
N GLY A 207 5.73 7.01 -13.27
CA GLY A 207 5.05 7.01 -14.57
C GLY A 207 4.32 5.71 -14.88
N THR A 208 3.96 5.55 -16.16
CA THR A 208 3.25 4.35 -16.64
C THR A 208 4.16 3.34 -17.35
N ARG A 209 5.29 3.77 -17.90
CA ARG A 209 6.22 2.91 -18.66
C ARG A 209 6.74 1.70 -17.88
N PRO A 210 7.07 1.80 -16.56
CA PRO A 210 7.55 0.64 -15.81
C PRO A 210 6.59 -0.54 -15.76
N TYR A 211 5.31 -0.37 -16.11
CA TYR A 211 4.31 -1.44 -16.13
C TYR A 211 4.18 -2.15 -17.49
N GLU A 212 4.90 -1.72 -18.53
CA GLU A 212 4.77 -2.27 -19.88
C GLU A 212 5.05 -3.78 -19.94
N PHE A 213 5.92 -4.30 -19.06
CA PHE A 213 6.20 -5.74 -18.98
C PHE A 213 4.97 -6.58 -18.64
N ILE A 214 3.98 -6.02 -17.89
CA ILE A 214 2.75 -6.73 -17.51
C ILE A 214 1.93 -7.06 -18.76
N ALA A 215 1.77 -6.08 -19.63
CA ALA A 215 1.07 -6.27 -20.89
C ALA A 215 1.89 -7.07 -21.90
N GLY A 216 3.19 -6.77 -22.02
CA GLY A 216 4.08 -7.39 -23.01
C GLY A 216 4.43 -8.84 -22.70
N ASN A 217 4.84 -9.15 -21.47
CA ASN A 217 5.35 -10.47 -21.11
C ASN A 217 4.28 -11.40 -20.54
N TYR A 218 3.33 -10.85 -19.78
CA TYR A 218 2.30 -11.65 -19.10
C TYR A 218 0.94 -11.58 -19.78
N HIS A 219 0.80 -10.75 -20.81
CA HIS A 219 -0.45 -10.57 -21.56
C HIS A 219 -1.64 -10.25 -20.66
N LYS A 220 -1.41 -9.37 -19.66
CA LYS A 220 -2.44 -8.90 -18.74
C LYS A 220 -2.68 -7.41 -18.95
N PRO A 221 -3.94 -6.97 -19.10
CA PRO A 221 -4.25 -5.55 -19.12
C PRO A 221 -3.99 -4.92 -17.75
N ILE A 222 -3.46 -3.70 -17.76
CA ILE A 222 -3.32 -2.86 -16.58
C ILE A 222 -3.77 -1.45 -16.88
N VAL A 223 -4.58 -0.87 -15.99
CA VAL A 223 -5.04 0.51 -16.09
C VAL A 223 -4.66 1.25 -14.82
N ILE A 224 -3.86 2.31 -14.96
CA ILE A 224 -3.52 3.18 -13.85
C ILE A 224 -4.77 3.95 -13.43
N ALA A 225 -5.17 3.82 -12.17
CA ALA A 225 -6.43 4.34 -11.65
C ALA A 225 -6.24 5.46 -10.62
N GLY A 226 -7.17 6.43 -10.66
CA GLY A 226 -7.35 7.38 -9.55
C GLY A 226 -8.10 6.75 -8.37
N PHE A 227 -8.57 7.58 -7.43
CA PHE A 227 -9.05 7.11 -6.13
C PHE A 227 -10.53 7.40 -5.86
N GLU A 228 -11.16 8.21 -6.70
CA GLU A 228 -12.58 8.50 -6.57
C GLU A 228 -13.43 7.35 -7.16
N PRO A 229 -14.69 7.19 -6.75
CA PRO A 229 -15.52 6.07 -7.20
C PRO A 229 -15.59 5.91 -8.71
N LEU A 230 -15.73 7.02 -9.45
CA LEU A 230 -15.80 6.98 -10.91
C LEU A 230 -14.44 6.68 -11.55
N ASP A 231 -13.32 7.08 -10.92
CA ASP A 231 -11.99 6.70 -11.39
C ASP A 231 -11.84 5.17 -11.40
N LEU A 232 -12.21 4.53 -10.29
CA LEU A 232 -12.10 3.09 -10.12
C LEU A 232 -13.05 2.32 -11.03
N LEU A 233 -14.31 2.77 -11.16
CA LEU A 233 -15.27 2.15 -12.08
C LEU A 233 -14.84 2.30 -13.54
N GLN A 234 -14.33 3.46 -13.93
CA GLN A 234 -13.83 3.71 -15.28
C GLN A 234 -12.57 2.88 -15.57
N ALA A 235 -11.63 2.81 -14.65
CA ALA A 235 -10.44 1.99 -14.81
C ALA A 235 -10.80 0.49 -14.92
N LEU A 236 -11.73 0.01 -14.10
CA LEU A 236 -12.25 -1.36 -14.20
C LEU A 236 -12.91 -1.60 -15.57
N TRP A 237 -13.76 -0.69 -16.02
CA TRP A 237 -14.38 -0.76 -17.35
C TRP A 237 -13.31 -0.84 -18.46
N MET A 238 -12.24 -0.06 -18.38
CA MET A 238 -11.14 -0.10 -19.34
C MET A 238 -10.42 -1.45 -19.33
N VAL A 239 -10.17 -2.04 -18.15
CA VAL A 239 -9.58 -3.38 -18.03
C VAL A 239 -10.49 -4.42 -18.67
N LEU A 240 -11.79 -4.42 -18.34
CA LEU A 240 -12.77 -5.36 -18.87
C LEU A 240 -12.96 -5.21 -20.39
N LYS A 241 -12.89 -3.98 -20.90
CA LYS A 241 -12.93 -3.71 -22.34
C LYS A 241 -11.75 -4.36 -23.05
N GLN A 242 -10.52 -4.22 -22.53
CA GLN A 242 -9.34 -4.88 -23.08
C GLN A 242 -9.51 -6.41 -23.09
N LEU A 243 -10.03 -6.99 -21.99
CA LEU A 243 -10.29 -8.44 -21.91
C LEU A 243 -11.32 -8.89 -22.94
N ALA A 244 -12.41 -8.13 -23.13
CA ALA A 244 -13.46 -8.45 -24.12
C ALA A 244 -12.94 -8.32 -25.57
N GLU A 245 -11.94 -7.49 -25.81
CA GLU A 245 -11.28 -7.28 -27.10
C GLU A 245 -10.09 -8.24 -27.34
N GLY A 246 -9.74 -9.08 -26.35
CA GLY A 246 -8.61 -10.01 -26.43
C GLY A 246 -7.25 -9.34 -26.53
N ARG A 247 -7.11 -8.11 -26.02
CA ARG A 247 -5.87 -7.33 -26.02
C ARG A 247 -5.36 -7.09 -24.61
N SER A 248 -4.09 -6.73 -24.48
CA SER A 248 -3.46 -6.31 -23.25
C SER A 248 -2.57 -5.11 -23.50
N ALA A 249 -2.78 -4.04 -22.76
CA ALA A 249 -2.01 -2.80 -22.83
C ALA A 249 -1.94 -2.13 -21.46
N VAL A 250 -0.98 -1.22 -21.30
CA VAL A 250 -0.95 -0.27 -20.20
C VAL A 250 -1.78 0.95 -20.59
N GLU A 251 -2.88 1.17 -19.92
CA GLU A 251 -3.71 2.35 -20.10
C GLU A 251 -3.71 3.24 -18.84
N ASN A 252 -4.02 4.52 -19.01
CA ASN A 252 -3.94 5.50 -17.93
C ASN A 252 -5.28 6.24 -17.79
N GLN A 253 -6.11 5.79 -16.86
CA GLN A 253 -7.34 6.51 -16.49
C GLN A 253 -7.01 7.79 -15.71
N TYR A 254 -5.90 7.79 -14.95
CA TYR A 254 -5.51 8.90 -14.10
C TYR A 254 -4.60 9.93 -14.80
N ALA A 255 -4.73 10.06 -16.14
CA ALA A 255 -3.88 10.90 -16.99
C ALA A 255 -3.89 12.39 -16.60
N ARG A 256 -4.91 12.86 -15.84
CA ARG A 256 -4.95 14.24 -15.34
C ARG A 256 -3.82 14.59 -14.37
N VAL A 257 -3.14 13.60 -13.78
CA VAL A 257 -2.04 13.79 -12.82
C VAL A 257 -0.84 12.86 -13.04
N VAL A 258 -1.01 11.73 -13.72
CA VAL A 258 0.06 10.75 -13.97
C VAL A 258 0.62 10.92 -15.36
N PRO A 259 1.84 11.46 -15.53
CA PRO A 259 2.52 11.49 -16.82
C PRO A 259 3.18 10.12 -17.12
N PRO A 260 3.38 9.78 -18.42
CA PRO A 260 4.01 8.51 -18.78
C PRO A 260 5.41 8.30 -18.21
N GLU A 261 6.21 9.36 -18.14
CA GLU A 261 7.60 9.34 -17.67
C GLU A 261 7.74 9.47 -16.13
N GLY A 262 6.64 9.74 -15.43
CA GLY A 262 6.67 10.05 -14.00
C GLY A 262 7.19 11.44 -13.69
N ASN A 263 7.57 11.67 -12.44
CA ASN A 263 8.10 12.94 -11.97
C ASN A 263 9.64 12.92 -11.98
N SER A 264 10.24 13.58 -12.97
CA SER A 264 11.71 13.58 -13.14
C SER A 264 12.48 14.13 -11.93
N ALA A 265 11.96 15.17 -11.27
CA ALA A 265 12.60 15.75 -10.08
C ALA A 265 12.54 14.78 -8.88
N ALA A 266 11.40 14.12 -8.70
CA ALA A 266 11.24 13.08 -7.67
C ALA A 266 12.18 11.90 -7.92
N LEU A 267 12.24 11.40 -9.15
CA LEU A 267 13.13 10.31 -9.54
C LEU A 267 14.61 10.69 -9.37
N ALA A 268 15.00 11.90 -9.74
CA ALA A 268 16.36 12.38 -9.54
C ALA A 268 16.75 12.38 -8.04
N ALA A 269 15.90 12.88 -7.16
CA ALA A 269 16.14 12.88 -5.72
C ALA A 269 16.22 11.45 -5.16
N ILE A 270 15.34 10.53 -5.60
CA ILE A 270 15.39 9.12 -5.22
C ILE A 270 16.74 8.51 -5.63
N HIS A 271 17.14 8.67 -6.88
CA HIS A 271 18.36 8.05 -7.41
C HIS A 271 19.63 8.67 -6.81
N GLU A 272 19.61 9.92 -6.37
CA GLU A 272 20.74 10.54 -5.69
C GLU A 272 20.98 9.91 -4.32
N VAL A 273 19.91 9.65 -3.55
CA VAL A 273 20.02 9.20 -2.15
C VAL A 273 19.96 7.69 -2.00
N PHE A 274 19.17 7.02 -2.82
CA PHE A 274 18.89 5.59 -2.67
C PHE A 274 19.48 4.75 -3.79
N GLU A 275 19.71 3.48 -3.46
CA GLU A 275 20.00 2.40 -4.42
C GLU A 275 19.21 1.16 -4.03
N LEU A 276 18.95 0.27 -5.01
CA LEU A 276 18.23 -0.97 -4.77
C LEU A 276 19.03 -1.90 -3.85
N ARG A 277 18.36 -2.55 -2.93
CA ARG A 277 18.87 -3.73 -2.22
C ARG A 277 18.87 -4.93 -3.17
N GLU A 278 19.78 -5.86 -2.97
CA GLU A 278 19.79 -7.10 -3.73
C GLU A 278 18.47 -7.87 -3.53
N PHE A 279 17.98 -7.90 -2.29
CA PHE A 279 16.68 -8.45 -1.93
C PHE A 279 16.10 -7.69 -0.73
N PHE A 280 14.79 -7.76 -0.55
CA PHE A 280 14.10 -7.29 0.63
C PHE A 280 13.03 -8.29 1.03
N GLU A 281 12.85 -8.49 2.33
CA GLU A 281 11.82 -9.37 2.86
C GLU A 281 10.47 -8.65 2.92
N TRP A 282 9.42 -9.34 2.51
CA TRP A 282 8.05 -8.87 2.55
C TRP A 282 7.22 -9.78 3.45
N ARG A 283 6.50 -9.19 4.37
CA ARG A 283 5.61 -9.94 5.25
C ARG A 283 4.56 -10.68 4.42
N GLY A 284 4.50 -12.01 4.62
CA GLY A 284 3.57 -12.87 3.90
C GLY A 284 3.93 -13.22 2.45
N LEU A 285 4.94 -12.56 1.84
CA LEU A 285 5.39 -12.84 0.47
C LEU A 285 6.81 -13.40 0.39
N GLY A 286 7.57 -13.32 1.50
CA GLY A 286 8.96 -13.76 1.54
C GLY A 286 9.95 -12.76 0.96
N SER A 287 11.12 -13.25 0.54
CA SER A 287 12.20 -12.42 -0.02
C SER A 287 11.94 -12.16 -1.51
N ILE A 288 11.97 -10.90 -1.91
CA ILE A 288 11.77 -10.46 -3.30
C ILE A 288 13.00 -9.67 -3.74
N ASP A 289 13.58 -10.06 -4.87
CA ASP A 289 14.76 -9.43 -5.43
C ASP A 289 14.48 -7.98 -5.85
N HIS A 290 15.41 -7.08 -5.55
CA HIS A 290 15.37 -5.66 -5.93
C HIS A 290 14.09 -4.91 -5.50
N SER A 291 13.39 -5.39 -4.48
CA SER A 291 12.10 -4.86 -4.01
C SER A 291 12.19 -3.87 -2.86
N GLY A 292 13.38 -3.53 -2.42
CA GLY A 292 13.62 -2.52 -1.40
C GLY A 292 14.79 -1.61 -1.77
N VAL A 293 14.88 -0.46 -1.10
CA VAL A 293 16.01 0.46 -1.27
C VAL A 293 16.80 0.64 0.03
N ARG A 294 18.06 0.99 -0.12
CA ARG A 294 18.95 1.43 0.96
C ARG A 294 19.58 2.78 0.62
N ILE A 295 20.11 3.42 1.63
CA ILE A 295 20.87 4.67 1.44
C ILE A 295 22.20 4.35 0.75
N ARG A 296 22.55 5.15 -0.27
CA ARG A 296 23.84 5.06 -0.96
C ARG A 296 25.00 5.35 -0.01
N GLU A 297 26.15 4.77 -0.31
CA GLU A 297 27.39 4.95 0.48
C GLU A 297 27.77 6.43 0.68
N ALA A 298 27.53 7.28 -0.32
CA ALA A 298 27.78 8.72 -0.24
C ALA A 298 26.98 9.43 0.88
N PHE A 299 25.94 8.78 1.42
CA PHE A 299 25.10 9.26 2.51
C PHE A 299 25.13 8.35 3.74
N ALA A 300 26.14 7.48 3.87
CA ALA A 300 26.26 6.51 4.96
C ALA A 300 26.15 7.13 6.37
N GLY A 301 26.55 8.40 6.53
CA GLY A 301 26.40 9.14 7.78
C GLY A 301 24.95 9.39 8.22
N PHE A 302 23.98 9.17 7.33
CA PHE A 302 22.55 9.25 7.62
C PHE A 302 21.88 7.88 7.71
N ASP A 303 22.62 6.79 7.51
CA ASP A 303 22.09 5.43 7.54
C ASP A 303 22.04 4.89 8.98
N ALA A 304 20.84 4.72 9.52
CA ALA A 304 20.68 4.18 10.86
C ALA A 304 21.20 2.73 10.99
N GLU A 305 21.15 1.93 9.92
CA GLU A 305 21.69 0.55 9.94
C GLU A 305 23.23 0.53 10.07
N LYS A 306 23.90 1.62 9.67
CA LYS A 306 25.36 1.75 9.81
C LYS A 306 25.78 2.47 11.10
N ARG A 307 24.95 3.38 11.58
CA ARG A 307 25.26 4.21 12.76
C ARG A 307 24.93 3.52 14.07
N PHE A 308 23.95 2.64 14.07
CA PHE A 308 23.43 1.99 15.26
C PHE A 308 23.51 0.47 15.11
N ARG A 309 23.55 -0.21 16.25
CA ARG A 309 23.45 -1.67 16.26
C ARG A 309 21.99 -2.08 16.04
N VAL A 310 21.71 -2.68 14.88
CA VAL A 310 20.41 -3.21 14.51
C VAL A 310 20.48 -4.75 14.58
N PRO A 311 19.53 -5.43 15.26
CA PRO A 311 19.55 -6.90 15.37
C PRO A 311 19.45 -7.61 14.01
N ASN A 312 18.66 -7.06 13.08
CA ASN A 312 18.44 -7.58 11.72
C ASN A 312 18.06 -9.06 11.68
N LEU A 313 17.20 -9.48 12.59
CA LEU A 313 16.73 -10.86 12.71
C LEU A 313 15.59 -11.15 11.73
N LYS A 314 15.67 -12.28 11.04
CA LYS A 314 14.54 -12.79 10.26
C LYS A 314 13.58 -13.49 11.21
N ILE A 315 12.37 -12.96 11.33
CA ILE A 315 11.33 -13.46 12.23
C ILE A 315 10.13 -13.84 11.39
N ALA A 316 9.75 -15.12 11.46
CA ALA A 316 8.59 -15.64 10.75
C ALA A 316 7.29 -15.10 11.34
N ASP A 317 6.30 -14.87 10.48
CA ASP A 317 4.96 -14.48 10.90
C ASP A 317 4.30 -15.57 11.77
N PRO A 318 3.38 -15.19 12.67
CA PRO A 318 2.61 -16.15 13.45
C PRO A 318 1.88 -17.14 12.53
N LYS A 319 2.02 -18.44 12.77
CA LYS A 319 1.39 -19.51 11.97
C LYS A 319 -0.14 -19.40 11.90
N SER A 320 -0.76 -18.70 12.85
CA SER A 320 -2.20 -18.43 12.86
C SER A 320 -2.61 -17.34 11.86
N CYS A 321 -1.69 -16.49 11.43
CA CYS A 321 -1.97 -15.39 10.49
C CYS A 321 -1.82 -15.86 9.04
N GLN A 322 -2.84 -15.62 8.22
CA GLN A 322 -2.88 -16.01 6.81
C GLN A 322 -2.77 -14.77 5.87
N CYS A 323 -2.10 -13.71 6.32
CA CYS A 323 -1.94 -12.48 5.53
C CYS A 323 -1.32 -12.73 4.15
N GLY A 324 -0.36 -13.66 4.03
CA GLY A 324 0.28 -13.98 2.77
C GLY A 324 -0.69 -14.55 1.73
N GLU A 325 -1.60 -15.44 2.17
CA GLU A 325 -2.63 -16.03 1.29
C GLU A 325 -3.67 -15.00 0.86
N VAL A 326 -4.00 -14.04 1.76
CA VAL A 326 -4.88 -12.92 1.43
C VAL A 326 -4.23 -12.00 0.38
N LEU A 327 -2.95 -11.64 0.53
CA LEU A 327 -2.22 -10.79 -0.41
C LEU A 327 -2.07 -11.43 -1.80
N LYS A 328 -1.98 -12.75 -1.84
CA LYS A 328 -1.96 -13.52 -3.09
C LYS A 328 -3.36 -13.72 -3.69
N GLY A 329 -4.43 -13.39 -2.97
CA GLY A 329 -5.80 -13.64 -3.42
C GLY A 329 -6.23 -15.11 -3.36
N VAL A 330 -5.47 -15.95 -2.66
CA VAL A 330 -5.79 -17.39 -2.45
C VAL A 330 -7.00 -17.54 -1.53
N ILE A 331 -7.08 -16.69 -0.50
CA ILE A 331 -8.23 -16.60 0.40
C ILE A 331 -8.69 -15.15 0.56
N LYS A 332 -9.95 -14.97 0.98
CA LYS A 332 -10.48 -13.66 1.38
C LYS A 332 -10.22 -13.43 2.87
N PRO A 333 -10.15 -12.16 3.34
CA PRO A 333 -9.91 -11.85 4.75
C PRO A 333 -10.81 -12.58 5.74
N HIS A 334 -12.11 -12.69 5.45
CA HIS A 334 -13.09 -13.36 6.32
C HIS A 334 -12.96 -14.89 6.37
N GLU A 335 -12.20 -15.49 5.46
CA GLU A 335 -11.89 -16.92 5.45
C GLU A 335 -10.68 -17.25 6.36
N CYS A 336 -9.94 -16.22 6.79
CA CYS A 336 -8.85 -16.41 7.75
C CYS A 336 -9.40 -16.81 9.12
N LYS A 337 -8.84 -17.87 9.72
CA LYS A 337 -9.31 -18.51 10.96
C LYS A 337 -9.40 -17.58 12.17
N ILE A 338 -8.58 -16.51 12.19
CA ILE A 338 -8.53 -15.59 13.33
C ILE A 338 -9.23 -14.24 13.05
N PHE A 339 -9.77 -14.07 11.82
CA PHE A 339 -10.39 -12.82 11.41
C PHE A 339 -11.63 -12.48 12.24
N GLY A 340 -11.68 -11.25 12.77
CA GLY A 340 -12.82 -10.73 13.52
C GLY A 340 -13.03 -11.38 14.91
N ALA A 341 -12.18 -12.34 15.28
CA ALA A 341 -12.14 -12.96 16.60
C ALA A 341 -10.88 -12.53 17.37
N ALA A 342 -9.77 -13.25 17.21
CA ALA A 342 -8.52 -12.88 17.84
C ALA A 342 -7.78 -11.73 17.13
N CYS A 343 -8.06 -11.50 15.83
CA CYS A 343 -7.44 -10.45 15.03
C CYS A 343 -8.48 -9.40 14.62
N THR A 344 -8.43 -8.24 15.25
CA THR A 344 -9.31 -7.07 15.01
C THR A 344 -8.46 -5.82 14.82
N PRO A 345 -9.01 -4.68 14.34
CA PRO A 345 -8.27 -3.42 14.27
C PRO A 345 -7.74 -2.93 15.62
N GLU A 346 -8.40 -3.29 16.72
CA GLU A 346 -7.99 -2.95 18.10
C GLU A 346 -6.86 -3.86 18.59
N THR A 347 -6.87 -5.14 18.18
CA THR A 347 -5.89 -6.16 18.54
C THR A 347 -5.32 -6.86 17.30
N PRO A 348 -4.58 -6.14 16.45
CA PRO A 348 -4.11 -6.70 15.19
C PRO A 348 -2.99 -7.73 15.45
N LEU A 349 -3.20 -8.98 15.01
CA LEU A 349 -2.18 -10.03 14.99
C LEU A 349 -1.46 -10.07 13.64
N GLY A 350 -2.17 -9.76 12.57
CA GLY A 350 -1.62 -9.62 11.22
C GLY A 350 -1.53 -8.16 10.79
N ALA A 351 -0.51 -7.82 9.99
CA ALA A 351 -0.27 -6.45 9.55
C ALA A 351 -1.38 -5.88 8.66
N LEU A 352 -2.10 -6.73 7.90
CA LEU A 352 -3.26 -6.32 7.09
C LEU A 352 -4.45 -5.78 7.90
N MET A 353 -4.44 -5.97 9.22
CA MET A 353 -5.47 -5.47 10.14
C MET A 353 -5.11 -4.13 10.78
N VAL A 354 -3.87 -3.63 10.59
CA VAL A 354 -3.35 -2.42 11.26
C VAL A 354 -3.84 -1.14 10.61
N SER A 355 -3.70 -1.03 9.29
CA SER A 355 -4.04 0.16 8.50
C SER A 355 -5.41 0.01 7.83
N SER A 356 -6.15 1.11 7.69
CA SER A 356 -7.38 1.15 6.91
C SER A 356 -7.20 0.83 5.42
N GLU A 357 -5.97 0.85 4.95
CA GLU A 357 -5.57 0.45 3.59
C GLU A 357 -5.29 -1.06 3.47
N GLY A 358 -5.23 -1.78 4.59
CA GLY A 358 -5.04 -3.23 4.59
C GLY A 358 -6.35 -3.97 4.30
N ALA A 359 -6.26 -5.01 3.48
CA ALA A 359 -7.43 -5.79 3.07
C ALA A 359 -8.26 -6.32 4.26
N CYS A 360 -7.61 -6.84 5.31
CA CYS A 360 -8.32 -7.33 6.50
C CYS A 360 -9.06 -6.22 7.24
N ALA A 361 -8.43 -5.07 7.48
CA ALA A 361 -9.07 -3.95 8.13
C ALA A 361 -10.23 -3.38 7.29
N ALA A 362 -10.05 -3.29 5.97
CA ALA A 362 -11.11 -2.84 5.07
C ALA A 362 -12.32 -3.78 5.09
N TYR A 363 -12.11 -5.10 5.03
CA TYR A 363 -13.17 -6.10 5.18
C TYR A 363 -13.85 -6.03 6.56
N TYR A 364 -13.09 -5.82 7.64
CA TYR A 364 -13.64 -5.75 8.98
C TYR A 364 -14.54 -4.52 9.14
N ASN A 365 -14.10 -3.36 8.68
CA ASN A 365 -14.81 -2.09 8.86
C ASN A 365 -16.01 -1.94 7.92
N PHE A 366 -15.92 -2.43 6.69
CA PHE A 366 -16.91 -2.16 5.64
C PHE A 366 -17.59 -3.41 5.08
N GLY A 367 -17.03 -4.61 5.26
CA GLY A 367 -17.55 -5.86 4.68
C GLY A 367 -18.89 -6.32 5.26
N ARG A 368 -19.35 -5.73 6.37
CA ARG A 368 -20.66 -6.02 7.01
C ARG A 368 -21.81 -5.17 6.49
N ILE A 369 -21.58 -4.29 5.53
CA ILE A 369 -22.66 -3.52 4.90
C ILE A 369 -23.41 -4.45 3.96
N ASP A 370 -24.36 -5.19 4.52
CA ASP A 370 -25.36 -5.90 3.74
C ASP A 370 -26.38 -4.89 3.22
N ILE A 371 -26.24 -4.50 1.94
CA ILE A 371 -27.19 -3.60 1.27
C ILE A 371 -28.45 -4.33 0.79
N SER A 372 -28.66 -5.59 1.14
CA SER A 372 -29.94 -6.27 0.89
C SER A 372 -31.12 -5.55 1.55
N GLY A 373 -30.88 -4.81 2.65
CA GLY A 373 -31.85 -3.94 3.30
C GLY A 373 -32.15 -2.60 2.60
N LEU A 374 -31.31 -2.13 1.67
CA LEU A 374 -31.52 -0.86 0.95
C LEU A 374 -32.42 -1.00 -0.30
N ARG A 375 -32.91 -2.20 -0.61
CA ARG A 375 -33.88 -2.43 -1.69
C ARG A 375 -35.36 -2.19 -1.29
N GLY A 376 -35.63 -1.80 -0.04
CA GLY A 376 -36.97 -1.49 0.45
C GLY A 376 -36.95 -0.47 1.55
N ASN A 377 -36.91 0.83 1.18
CA ASN A 377 -37.70 1.91 1.74
C ASN A 377 -37.09 3.27 1.34
N ALA A 378 -37.68 3.90 0.35
CA ALA A 378 -37.66 5.35 0.23
C ALA A 378 -38.51 5.90 1.40
N GLY A 379 -37.86 6.37 2.47
CA GLY A 379 -38.56 6.99 3.59
C GLY A 379 -38.02 6.51 4.94
N GLY A 380 -36.93 7.14 5.42
CA GLY A 380 -36.45 6.95 6.77
C GLY A 380 -35.12 7.68 6.98
N THR A 381 -35.22 8.86 7.57
CA THR A 381 -34.05 9.63 8.00
C THR A 381 -33.28 8.84 9.05
N ASP A 382 -32.07 8.38 8.75
CA ASP A 382 -31.17 7.88 9.75
C ASP A 382 -29.97 8.83 9.93
N ARG A 383 -29.93 9.40 11.11
CA ARG A 383 -28.83 10.23 11.62
C ARG A 383 -27.78 9.30 12.20
N ARG A 384 -26.78 8.87 11.40
CA ARG A 384 -25.47 8.37 11.90
C ARG A 384 -24.45 8.36 10.78
N ALA A 385 -23.92 9.54 10.46
CA ALA A 385 -22.67 9.70 9.73
C ALA A 385 -22.05 11.04 10.13
N ALA A 386 -21.39 11.05 11.27
CA ALA A 386 -20.43 12.06 11.64
C ALA A 386 -19.49 11.43 12.69
N VAL A 387 -18.32 11.00 12.25
CA VAL A 387 -16.99 11.21 12.84
C VAL A 387 -15.97 10.78 11.81
#